data_b7f742139c9c9b2833aef5a3d4cc5fae
#
_entry.id   b7f742139c9c9b2833aef5a3d4cc5fae
#
_cell.length_a   1.000
_cell.length_b   1.000
_cell.length_c   1.000
_cell.angle_alpha   90.00
_cell.angle_beta   90.00
_cell.angle_gamma   90.00
#
_symmetry.space_group_name_H-M   'P 1'
#
loop_
_entity.id
_entity.type
_entity.pdbx_description
1 polymer ?
#
loop_
_entity_poly.entity_id
_entity_poly.type
_entity_poly.pdbx_seq_one_letter_code
_entity_poly.pdbx_strand_id
1 'polypeptide(L)'
;MSKKPVLLCIMDGFGWVPNETYGNAVVAAKTPHLDALMEKYPMTTIDASGMAVGLPDGQMGNSEVGHTNMGAGRIVYQQLTLITKSIRDGEMFKNPVLVKNMKAAIEAGKSIHLMGLVGTGGVHSHADHWFGVLEMAKHMGAKKVYLHCITDGRDTDPHAGKGFLADLQAKLDELGVGKIASVSGRYYAMDRDNNWDREEKAYAAFVYGEGDHAANAAEAIEASYAADKTDEFVLPCVTCEGGRVQDGDTVIFMNFRPDRARQMTRIFCDDDFKGFERRGGRKQVNYVCMAEYDATMPNCEVAYPPVELKNVLGQYLSENGKTQLRIAETEKYAHVTFFFNGGVEAPYEGEDRCVIPSPKVATYDLQPEMSAPEVAAECVKRIESGKYDVVILNFANSDMVGHTGVFDAAVKAVEAVDTAVDQVVTAVLNAGGCAFITADHGNAEKMMNPDGTPFTAHTTNVVPFVAVGCGDVKLREGGCLADIAPTMLPYIGLPVPAEMTGKSIIVE
;
A
#
# COMPACT_ATOMS: atom_id res chain seq x y z
N MET A 1 -24.24 1.37 34.84
CA MET A 1 -24.39 0.01 34.25
C MET A 1 -23.04 -0.36 33.64
N SER A 2 -22.59 -1.59 33.83
CA SER A 2 -21.41 -2.10 33.13
C SER A 2 -21.64 -2.05 31.62
N LYS A 3 -20.65 -1.66 30.86
CA LYS A 3 -20.72 -1.62 29.37
C LYS A 3 -20.70 -3.05 28.83
N LYS A 4 -21.35 -3.23 27.69
CA LYS A 4 -21.30 -4.47 26.92
C LYS A 4 -20.25 -4.28 25.82
N PRO A 5 -19.02 -4.81 25.99
CA PRO A 5 -17.94 -4.51 25.08
C PRO A 5 -18.12 -5.23 23.74
N VAL A 6 -17.74 -4.55 22.66
CA VAL A 6 -17.56 -5.16 21.33
C VAL A 6 -16.07 -5.38 21.12
N LEU A 7 -15.65 -6.63 20.96
CA LEU A 7 -14.26 -7.02 20.72
C LEU A 7 -14.01 -7.25 19.23
N LEU A 8 -12.93 -6.71 18.72
CA LEU A 8 -12.25 -7.20 17.51
C LEU A 8 -10.97 -7.90 17.96
N CYS A 9 -10.92 -9.22 17.75
CA CYS A 9 -9.77 -10.05 18.04
C CYS A 9 -9.08 -10.43 16.72
N ILE A 10 -7.86 -9.93 16.51
CA ILE A 10 -7.06 -10.14 15.31
C ILE A 10 -5.99 -11.18 15.63
N MET A 11 -6.04 -12.33 14.98
CA MET A 11 -5.02 -13.36 15.01
C MET A 11 -4.04 -13.11 13.84
N ASP A 12 -3.02 -12.30 14.09
CA ASP A 12 -2.10 -11.83 13.05
C ASP A 12 -1.46 -12.99 12.27
N GLY A 13 -1.53 -12.96 10.95
CA GLY A 13 -0.93 -13.99 10.09
C GLY A 13 -1.66 -15.35 10.08
N PHE A 14 -2.93 -15.39 10.51
CA PHE A 14 -3.72 -16.62 10.58
C PHE A 14 -4.60 -16.78 9.32
N GLY A 15 -4.00 -17.27 8.22
CA GLY A 15 -4.76 -17.61 7.02
C GLY A 15 -5.62 -18.87 7.20
N TRP A 16 -6.65 -19.03 6.34
CA TRP A 16 -7.61 -20.11 6.48
C TRP A 16 -7.78 -20.91 5.20
N VAL A 17 -7.09 -22.07 5.13
CA VAL A 17 -7.18 -23.07 4.04
C VAL A 17 -7.25 -24.49 4.63
N PRO A 18 -8.38 -24.86 5.26
CA PRO A 18 -8.48 -26.10 6.04
C PRO A 18 -8.30 -27.39 5.24
N ASN A 19 -8.42 -27.33 3.92
CA ASN A 19 -8.23 -28.48 3.02
C ASN A 19 -6.77 -28.72 2.61
N GLU A 20 -5.86 -27.77 2.89
CA GLU A 20 -4.44 -27.88 2.61
C GLU A 20 -3.69 -28.22 3.90
N THR A 21 -3.15 -29.45 3.99
CA THR A 21 -2.49 -29.93 5.21
C THR A 21 -0.97 -29.87 5.16
N TYR A 22 -0.38 -29.83 3.94
CA TYR A 22 1.07 -29.80 3.78
C TYR A 22 1.66 -28.46 4.19
N GLY A 23 2.52 -28.46 5.18
CA GLY A 23 3.16 -27.25 5.70
C GLY A 23 2.18 -26.22 6.30
N ASN A 24 0.98 -26.62 6.68
CA ASN A 24 -0.05 -25.77 7.26
C ASN A 24 -0.04 -25.93 8.78
N ALA A 25 0.56 -24.95 9.48
CA ALA A 25 0.66 -24.97 10.95
C ALA A 25 -0.71 -24.71 11.62
N VAL A 26 -1.62 -24.00 10.96
CA VAL A 26 -2.97 -23.73 11.46
C VAL A 26 -3.79 -25.03 11.56
N VAL A 27 -3.72 -25.87 10.53
CA VAL A 27 -4.42 -27.18 10.52
C VAL A 27 -3.72 -28.21 11.40
N ALA A 28 -2.39 -28.13 11.53
CA ALA A 28 -1.61 -29.09 12.34
C ALA A 28 -1.72 -28.82 13.84
N ALA A 29 -2.04 -27.61 14.24
CA ALA A 29 -2.18 -27.19 15.62
C ALA A 29 -3.45 -27.81 16.28
N LYS A 30 -3.37 -28.04 17.59
CA LYS A 30 -4.54 -28.42 18.39
C LYS A 30 -5.25 -27.14 18.87
N THR A 31 -6.38 -26.85 18.26
CA THR A 31 -7.15 -25.63 18.47
C THR A 31 -8.57 -25.88 18.97
N PRO A 32 -8.75 -26.64 20.12
CA PRO A 32 -10.06 -27.08 20.58
C PRO A 32 -11.02 -25.91 20.88
N HIS A 33 -10.50 -24.75 21.26
CA HIS A 33 -11.34 -23.59 21.59
C HIS A 33 -11.80 -22.86 20.33
N LEU A 34 -10.91 -22.60 19.38
CA LEU A 34 -11.25 -22.02 18.08
C LEU A 34 -12.18 -22.95 17.29
N ASP A 35 -11.91 -24.25 17.29
CA ASP A 35 -12.78 -25.26 16.65
C ASP A 35 -14.21 -25.19 17.22
N ALA A 36 -14.34 -25.17 18.56
CA ALA A 36 -15.64 -25.05 19.21
C ALA A 36 -16.35 -23.71 18.92
N LEU A 37 -15.61 -22.62 18.81
CA LEU A 37 -16.17 -21.32 18.45
C LEU A 37 -16.65 -21.31 16.99
N MET A 38 -15.86 -21.84 16.06
CA MET A 38 -16.21 -21.92 14.63
C MET A 38 -17.36 -22.90 14.34
N GLU A 39 -17.50 -23.96 15.14
CA GLU A 39 -18.65 -24.87 15.04
C GLU A 39 -19.94 -24.26 15.60
N LYS A 40 -19.83 -23.49 16.71
CA LYS A 40 -20.98 -22.97 17.43
C LYS A 40 -21.55 -21.67 16.85
N TYR A 41 -20.71 -20.81 16.31
CA TYR A 41 -21.07 -19.47 15.87
C TYR A 41 -20.94 -19.31 14.36
N PRO A 42 -21.71 -18.39 13.75
CA PRO A 42 -21.58 -18.10 12.32
C PRO A 42 -20.15 -17.73 11.94
N MET A 43 -19.65 -18.42 10.91
CA MET A 43 -18.31 -18.22 10.34
C MET A 43 -18.38 -18.06 8.83
N THR A 44 -17.52 -17.22 8.29
CA THR A 44 -17.23 -17.09 6.85
C THR A 44 -15.74 -16.80 6.67
N THR A 45 -15.30 -16.71 5.44
CA THR A 45 -13.96 -16.22 5.09
C THR A 45 -14.05 -14.86 4.40
N ILE A 46 -13.01 -14.05 4.59
CA ILE A 46 -12.91 -12.71 3.97
C ILE A 46 -11.55 -12.54 3.29
N ASP A 47 -11.53 -11.70 2.25
CA ASP A 47 -10.31 -11.40 1.50
C ASP A 47 -9.40 -10.46 2.28
N ALA A 48 -8.11 -10.79 2.31
CA ALA A 48 -7.06 -10.06 3.03
C ALA A 48 -5.83 -9.75 2.15
N SER A 49 -5.97 -9.81 0.82
CA SER A 49 -4.87 -9.62 -0.13
C SER A 49 -5.33 -8.93 -1.42
N GLY A 50 -4.38 -8.51 -2.24
CA GLY A 50 -4.65 -7.94 -3.56
C GLY A 50 -5.62 -6.75 -3.53
N MET A 51 -6.44 -6.61 -4.56
CA MET A 51 -7.37 -5.49 -4.72
C MET A 51 -8.36 -5.32 -3.58
N ALA A 52 -8.70 -6.40 -2.89
CA ALA A 52 -9.62 -6.38 -1.75
C ALA A 52 -9.10 -5.59 -0.55
N VAL A 53 -7.79 -5.34 -0.49
CA VAL A 53 -7.15 -4.52 0.54
C VAL A 53 -6.37 -3.32 -0.04
N GLY A 54 -6.56 -3.01 -1.32
CA GLY A 54 -5.93 -1.86 -1.98
C GLY A 54 -4.51 -2.10 -2.49
N LEU A 55 -4.09 -3.36 -2.62
CA LEU A 55 -2.83 -3.81 -3.20
C LEU A 55 -3.03 -4.28 -4.65
N PRO A 56 -1.97 -4.38 -5.46
CA PRO A 56 -2.05 -5.01 -6.79
C PRO A 56 -2.61 -6.43 -6.73
N ASP A 57 -3.22 -6.87 -7.85
CA ASP A 57 -3.73 -8.24 -7.98
C ASP A 57 -2.61 -9.26 -7.70
N GLY A 58 -2.90 -10.29 -6.88
CA GLY A 58 -1.96 -11.33 -6.52
C GLY A 58 -0.88 -10.93 -5.51
N GLN A 59 -0.87 -9.70 -5.03
CA GLN A 59 0.03 -9.28 -3.96
C GLN A 59 -0.52 -9.71 -2.60
N MET A 60 0.31 -10.37 -1.81
CA MET A 60 -0.01 -10.77 -0.43
C MET A 60 -0.31 -9.57 0.45
N GLY A 61 -1.26 -9.72 1.38
CA GLY A 61 -1.53 -8.74 2.43
C GLY A 61 -0.37 -8.58 3.40
N ASN A 62 -0.49 -7.58 4.25
CA ASN A 62 0.43 -7.36 5.38
C ASN A 62 -0.31 -6.63 6.51
N SER A 63 0.30 -6.63 7.70
CA SER A 63 -0.35 -6.09 8.90
C SER A 63 -0.65 -4.59 8.79
N GLU A 64 0.22 -3.78 8.15
CA GLU A 64 -0.02 -2.35 7.98
C GLU A 64 -1.28 -2.08 7.15
N VAL A 65 -1.36 -2.71 5.98
CA VAL A 65 -2.50 -2.59 5.08
C VAL A 65 -3.77 -3.19 5.68
N GLY A 66 -3.67 -4.37 6.30
CA GLY A 66 -4.80 -5.05 6.92
C GLY A 66 -5.46 -4.21 8.02
N HIS A 67 -4.66 -3.75 8.99
CA HIS A 67 -5.16 -2.91 10.09
C HIS A 67 -5.68 -1.55 9.61
N THR A 68 -5.04 -0.95 8.59
CA THR A 68 -5.53 0.31 7.99
C THR A 68 -6.92 0.11 7.37
N ASN A 69 -7.15 -0.96 6.61
CA ASN A 69 -8.45 -1.23 6.00
C ASN A 69 -9.54 -1.50 7.05
N MET A 70 -9.22 -2.32 8.08
CA MET A 70 -10.14 -2.58 9.19
C MET A 70 -10.57 -1.30 9.90
N GLY A 71 -9.61 -0.44 10.25
CA GLY A 71 -9.87 0.82 10.94
C GLY A 71 -10.56 1.86 10.08
N ALA A 72 -10.26 1.90 8.78
CA ALA A 72 -10.85 2.86 7.85
C ALA A 72 -12.27 2.49 7.41
N GLY A 73 -12.69 1.23 7.54
CA GLY A 73 -13.99 0.75 7.08
C GLY A 73 -14.19 0.91 5.57
N ARG A 74 -13.10 0.98 4.81
CA ARG A 74 -13.05 1.14 3.35
C ARG A 74 -11.75 0.59 2.81
N ILE A 75 -11.73 0.22 1.51
CA ILE A 75 -10.48 -0.18 0.86
C ILE A 75 -9.59 1.05 0.70
N VAL A 76 -8.41 1.01 1.30
CA VAL A 76 -7.40 2.06 1.22
C VAL A 76 -6.37 1.66 0.16
N TYR A 77 -6.53 2.21 -1.03
CA TYR A 77 -5.64 1.89 -2.16
C TYR A 77 -4.27 2.50 -1.99
N GLN A 78 -3.21 1.70 -2.13
CA GLN A 78 -1.87 2.23 -2.34
C GLN A 78 -1.77 2.96 -3.68
N GLN A 79 -0.82 3.91 -3.81
CA GLN A 79 -0.72 4.79 -4.99
C GLN A 79 -0.67 4.01 -6.31
N LEU A 80 0.15 2.95 -6.38
CA LEU A 80 0.21 2.08 -7.57
C LEU A 80 -1.18 1.55 -7.94
N THR A 81 -1.88 0.97 -6.98
CA THR A 81 -3.19 0.35 -7.19
C THR A 81 -4.26 1.39 -7.48
N LEU A 82 -4.23 2.54 -6.80
CA LEU A 82 -5.15 3.65 -7.02
C LEU A 82 -5.08 4.14 -8.47
N ILE A 83 -3.87 4.39 -8.98
CA ILE A 83 -3.67 4.88 -10.35
C ILE A 83 -4.08 3.80 -11.36
N THR A 84 -3.64 2.55 -11.16
CA THR A 84 -4.01 1.42 -12.01
C THR A 84 -5.53 1.23 -12.08
N LYS A 85 -6.21 1.27 -10.92
CA LYS A 85 -7.67 1.20 -10.84
C LYS A 85 -8.34 2.37 -11.56
N SER A 86 -7.82 3.58 -11.38
CA SER A 86 -8.32 4.79 -12.04
C SER A 86 -8.26 4.69 -13.56
N ILE A 87 -7.23 4.02 -14.11
CA ILE A 87 -7.14 3.74 -15.56
C ILE A 87 -8.20 2.72 -15.96
N ARG A 88 -8.29 1.59 -15.26
CA ARG A 88 -9.26 0.50 -15.56
C ARG A 88 -10.71 0.99 -15.54
N ASP A 89 -11.05 1.83 -14.59
CA ASP A 89 -12.39 2.39 -14.41
C ASP A 89 -12.67 3.60 -15.31
N GLY A 90 -11.67 4.09 -16.04
CA GLY A 90 -11.77 5.28 -16.89
C GLY A 90 -11.76 6.61 -16.12
N GLU A 91 -11.53 6.60 -14.82
CA GLU A 91 -11.53 7.81 -14.00
C GLU A 91 -10.28 8.68 -14.22
N MET A 92 -9.15 8.09 -14.63
CA MET A 92 -7.96 8.85 -15.04
C MET A 92 -8.29 9.87 -16.12
N PHE A 93 -9.12 9.49 -17.09
CA PHE A 93 -9.50 10.37 -18.21
C PHE A 93 -10.36 11.58 -17.79
N LYS A 94 -10.85 11.57 -16.56
CA LYS A 94 -11.61 12.66 -15.92
C LYS A 94 -10.82 13.37 -14.83
N ASN A 95 -9.58 12.96 -14.55
CA ASN A 95 -8.77 13.57 -13.50
C ASN A 95 -8.60 15.08 -13.78
N PRO A 96 -9.08 15.96 -12.89
CA PRO A 96 -9.18 17.39 -13.20
C PRO A 96 -7.82 18.05 -13.41
N VAL A 97 -6.77 17.56 -12.71
CA VAL A 97 -5.41 18.11 -12.83
C VAL A 97 -4.79 17.73 -14.17
N LEU A 98 -4.89 16.44 -14.55
CA LEU A 98 -4.37 15.96 -15.83
C LEU A 98 -5.12 16.63 -17.00
N VAL A 99 -6.47 16.65 -16.97
CA VAL A 99 -7.29 17.28 -18.00
C VAL A 99 -6.94 18.76 -18.16
N LYS A 100 -6.88 19.51 -17.05
CA LYS A 100 -6.57 20.95 -17.06
C LYS A 100 -5.23 21.24 -17.73
N ASN A 101 -4.17 20.55 -17.27
CA ASN A 101 -2.81 20.86 -17.71
C ASN A 101 -2.53 20.38 -19.14
N MET A 102 -3.04 19.20 -19.53
CA MET A 102 -2.94 18.75 -20.93
C MET A 102 -3.70 19.67 -21.88
N LYS A 103 -4.93 20.07 -21.51
CA LYS A 103 -5.75 20.98 -22.28
C LYS A 103 -5.05 22.33 -22.48
N ALA A 104 -4.45 22.87 -21.42
CA ALA A 104 -3.71 24.13 -21.51
C ALA A 104 -2.56 24.06 -22.52
N ALA A 105 -1.77 22.99 -22.54
CA ALA A 105 -0.70 22.80 -23.51
C ALA A 105 -1.25 22.65 -24.92
N ILE A 106 -2.30 21.86 -25.14
CA ILE A 106 -2.90 21.63 -26.46
C ILE A 106 -3.45 22.95 -27.07
N GLU A 107 -4.23 23.71 -26.29
CA GLU A 107 -4.83 24.97 -26.71
C GLU A 107 -3.78 26.06 -27.03
N ALA A 108 -2.67 26.05 -26.26
CA ALA A 108 -1.56 26.96 -26.49
C ALA A 108 -0.59 26.49 -27.61
N GLY A 109 -0.83 25.33 -28.22
CA GLY A 109 0.07 24.72 -29.22
C GLY A 109 1.43 24.30 -28.66
N LYS A 110 1.52 24.13 -27.36
CA LYS A 110 2.70 23.72 -26.59
C LYS A 110 2.81 22.21 -26.53
N SER A 111 3.92 21.74 -25.94
CA SER A 111 4.21 20.32 -25.81
C SER A 111 3.75 19.75 -24.46
N ILE A 112 3.46 18.46 -24.46
CA ILE A 112 3.27 17.65 -23.24
C ILE A 112 4.51 16.76 -23.12
N HIS A 113 5.18 16.82 -21.97
CA HIS A 113 6.31 15.99 -21.63
C HIS A 113 5.93 15.01 -20.55
N LEU A 114 6.13 13.71 -20.79
CA LEU A 114 6.04 12.66 -19.77
C LEU A 114 7.46 12.33 -19.33
N MET A 115 7.73 12.40 -18.05
CA MET A 115 9.05 12.13 -17.48
C MET A 115 8.91 11.11 -16.35
N GLY A 116 9.81 10.14 -16.26
CA GLY A 116 9.80 9.19 -15.15
C GLY A 116 10.43 7.84 -15.48
N LEU A 117 10.40 6.96 -14.50
CA LEU A 117 10.95 5.62 -14.61
C LEU A 117 10.03 4.76 -15.49
N VAL A 118 10.61 4.04 -16.44
CA VAL A 118 9.90 3.16 -17.38
C VAL A 118 10.16 1.70 -17.01
N GLY A 119 9.10 0.95 -16.74
CA GLY A 119 9.21 -0.47 -16.41
C GLY A 119 7.98 -1.01 -15.68
N THR A 120 7.99 -2.30 -15.38
CA THR A 120 6.91 -3.02 -14.69
C THR A 120 7.20 -3.32 -13.22
N GLY A 121 8.33 -2.83 -12.67
CA GLY A 121 8.75 -3.12 -11.29
C GLY A 121 7.79 -2.60 -10.21
N GLY A 122 6.99 -1.56 -10.52
CA GLY A 122 5.93 -1.10 -9.62
C GLY A 122 6.39 -0.43 -8.33
N VAL A 123 7.69 -0.14 -8.18
CA VAL A 123 8.23 0.51 -6.98
C VAL A 123 8.13 2.04 -7.05
N HIS A 124 8.49 2.64 -8.16
CA HIS A 124 8.47 4.10 -8.37
C HIS A 124 7.46 4.55 -9.42
N SER A 125 7.22 3.73 -10.44
CA SER A 125 6.35 3.96 -11.56
C SER A 125 5.89 2.61 -12.13
N HIS A 126 4.94 2.62 -13.07
CA HIS A 126 4.49 1.41 -13.77
C HIS A 126 4.17 1.73 -15.23
N ALA A 127 4.52 0.82 -16.15
CA ALA A 127 4.33 0.98 -17.59
C ALA A 127 2.86 1.27 -17.98
N ASP A 128 1.90 0.60 -17.34
CA ASP A 128 0.46 0.83 -17.58
C ASP A 128 0.02 2.27 -17.34
N HIS A 129 0.68 2.96 -16.39
CA HIS A 129 0.38 4.36 -16.11
C HIS A 129 0.83 5.26 -17.26
N TRP A 130 1.98 4.96 -17.87
CA TRP A 130 2.45 5.63 -19.08
C TRP A 130 1.47 5.44 -20.23
N PHE A 131 1.02 4.18 -20.44
CA PHE A 131 0.06 3.86 -21.49
C PHE A 131 -1.27 4.59 -21.28
N GLY A 132 -1.80 4.62 -20.05
CA GLY A 132 -3.02 5.36 -19.73
C GLY A 132 -2.92 6.86 -20.02
N VAL A 133 -1.82 7.51 -19.61
CA VAL A 133 -1.60 8.93 -19.87
C VAL A 133 -1.39 9.22 -21.38
N LEU A 134 -0.72 8.34 -22.12
CA LEU A 134 -0.57 8.45 -23.58
C LEU A 134 -1.91 8.30 -24.30
N GLU A 135 -2.75 7.36 -23.91
CA GLU A 135 -4.12 7.19 -24.42
C GLU A 135 -4.95 8.45 -24.16
N MET A 136 -4.85 9.01 -22.95
CA MET A 136 -5.49 10.28 -22.61
C MET A 136 -5.03 11.42 -23.52
N ALA A 137 -3.72 11.56 -23.73
CA ALA A 137 -3.16 12.58 -24.62
C ALA A 137 -3.68 12.43 -26.06
N LYS A 138 -3.76 11.20 -26.59
CA LYS A 138 -4.37 10.89 -27.89
C LYS A 138 -5.84 11.30 -27.94
N HIS A 139 -6.65 10.89 -26.98
CA HIS A 139 -8.08 11.21 -26.92
C HIS A 139 -8.34 12.72 -26.85
N MET A 140 -7.47 13.46 -26.16
CA MET A 140 -7.55 14.92 -26.08
C MET A 140 -7.02 15.63 -27.36
N GLY A 141 -6.45 14.90 -28.31
CA GLY A 141 -5.97 15.43 -29.58
C GLY A 141 -4.59 16.11 -29.50
N ALA A 142 -3.75 15.73 -28.53
CA ALA A 142 -2.39 16.20 -28.40
C ALA A 142 -1.57 15.87 -29.67
N LYS A 143 -0.78 16.83 -30.16
CA LYS A 143 0.08 16.66 -31.33
C LYS A 143 1.56 16.58 -31.00
N LYS A 144 1.97 17.18 -29.88
CA LYS A 144 3.35 17.27 -29.43
C LYS A 144 3.48 16.62 -28.06
N VAL A 145 3.81 15.33 -28.03
CA VAL A 145 4.04 14.57 -26.81
C VAL A 145 5.46 14.01 -26.84
N TYR A 146 6.24 14.27 -25.82
CA TYR A 146 7.63 13.85 -25.70
C TYR A 146 7.85 13.10 -24.41
N LEU A 147 8.65 12.04 -24.46
CA LEU A 147 8.91 11.15 -23.34
C LEU A 147 10.37 11.23 -22.90
N HIS A 148 10.60 11.52 -21.65
CA HIS A 148 11.91 11.49 -21.00
C HIS A 148 11.97 10.24 -20.15
N CYS A 149 12.48 9.16 -20.74
CA CYS A 149 12.48 7.82 -20.16
C CYS A 149 13.65 7.65 -19.18
N ILE A 150 13.35 7.28 -17.95
CA ILE A 150 14.34 6.92 -16.95
C ILE A 150 14.38 5.39 -16.84
N THR A 151 15.55 4.79 -17.03
CA THR A 151 15.76 3.34 -16.92
C THR A 151 16.11 2.92 -15.49
N ASP A 152 15.70 1.70 -15.09
CA ASP A 152 15.74 1.23 -13.71
C ASP A 152 17.02 0.46 -13.37
N GLY A 153 17.08 -0.83 -13.66
CA GLY A 153 18.20 -1.72 -13.39
C GLY A 153 18.51 -1.99 -11.91
N ARG A 154 17.61 -1.58 -11.00
CA ARG A 154 17.75 -1.76 -9.55
C ARG A 154 16.57 -2.49 -8.92
N ASP A 155 15.36 -2.08 -9.28
CA ASP A 155 14.11 -2.72 -8.86
C ASP A 155 13.62 -3.71 -9.95
N THR A 156 14.30 -3.75 -11.08
CA THR A 156 14.16 -4.71 -12.20
C THR A 156 15.52 -5.25 -12.60
N ASP A 157 15.54 -6.28 -13.47
CA ASP A 157 16.81 -6.81 -14.02
C ASP A 157 17.65 -5.69 -14.65
N PRO A 158 18.96 -5.69 -14.46
CA PRO A 158 19.87 -4.63 -14.92
C PRO A 158 19.88 -4.36 -16.43
N HIS A 159 19.30 -5.25 -17.24
CA HIS A 159 19.21 -5.14 -18.70
C HIS A 159 17.78 -5.22 -19.23
N ALA A 160 16.77 -5.11 -18.35
CA ALA A 160 15.35 -5.13 -18.74
C ALA A 160 14.91 -3.88 -19.51
N GLY A 161 15.61 -2.76 -19.35
CA GLY A 161 15.28 -1.46 -19.92
C GLY A 161 15.11 -1.47 -21.42
N LYS A 162 15.92 -2.27 -22.14
CA LYS A 162 15.76 -2.44 -23.60
C LYS A 162 14.37 -2.97 -23.98
N GLY A 163 13.85 -3.95 -23.25
CA GLY A 163 12.50 -4.49 -23.45
C GLY A 163 11.43 -3.45 -23.13
N PHE A 164 11.55 -2.77 -22.00
CA PHE A 164 10.57 -1.76 -21.60
C PHE A 164 10.51 -0.57 -22.56
N LEU A 165 11.64 -0.11 -23.09
CA LEU A 165 11.69 0.96 -24.10
C LEU A 165 11.09 0.49 -25.42
N ALA A 166 11.29 -0.78 -25.82
CA ALA A 166 10.67 -1.35 -27.01
C ALA A 166 9.14 -1.45 -26.88
N ASP A 167 8.63 -1.90 -25.74
CA ASP A 167 7.20 -1.96 -25.45
C ASP A 167 6.56 -0.56 -25.48
N LEU A 168 7.25 0.42 -24.90
CA LEU A 168 6.79 1.81 -24.93
C LEU A 168 6.79 2.37 -26.35
N GLN A 169 7.81 2.10 -27.17
CA GLN A 169 7.85 2.52 -28.56
C GLN A 169 6.72 1.87 -29.38
N ALA A 170 6.47 0.56 -29.17
CA ALA A 170 5.36 -0.12 -29.82
C ALA A 170 3.99 0.51 -29.47
N LYS A 171 3.81 0.93 -28.22
CA LYS A 171 2.60 1.67 -27.80
C LYS A 171 2.48 3.04 -28.45
N LEU A 172 3.58 3.76 -28.60
CA LEU A 172 3.61 5.04 -29.33
C LEU A 172 3.23 4.88 -30.80
N ASP A 173 3.73 3.82 -31.44
CA ASP A 173 3.43 3.50 -32.83
C ASP A 173 1.95 3.12 -33.01
N GLU A 174 1.41 2.29 -32.10
CA GLU A 174 -0.03 1.95 -32.04
C GLU A 174 -0.92 3.20 -31.92
N LEU A 175 -0.55 4.08 -31.00
CA LEU A 175 -1.33 5.29 -30.76
C LEU A 175 -1.15 6.36 -31.82
N GLY A 176 -0.05 6.35 -32.54
CA GLY A 176 0.31 7.39 -33.52
C GLY A 176 0.58 8.75 -32.88
N VAL A 177 0.95 8.78 -31.60
CA VAL A 177 1.24 10.00 -30.85
C VAL A 177 2.42 9.77 -29.90
N GLY A 178 3.29 10.79 -29.80
CA GLY A 178 4.45 10.79 -28.90
C GLY A 178 5.75 10.34 -29.55
N LYS A 179 6.85 10.77 -28.93
CA LYS A 179 8.22 10.39 -29.31
C LYS A 179 9.07 10.28 -28.04
N ILE A 180 9.93 9.28 -27.95
CA ILE A 180 10.93 9.24 -26.89
C ILE A 180 11.97 10.33 -27.20
N ALA A 181 12.09 11.30 -26.33
CA ALA A 181 12.96 12.46 -26.49
C ALA A 181 14.32 12.30 -25.83
N SER A 182 14.38 11.52 -24.75
CA SER A 182 15.64 11.20 -24.07
C SER A 182 15.52 9.90 -23.27
N VAL A 183 16.67 9.27 -23.05
CA VAL A 183 16.84 8.10 -22.16
C VAL A 183 17.95 8.43 -21.16
N SER A 184 17.73 8.13 -19.89
CA SER A 184 18.70 8.35 -18.80
C SER A 184 18.53 7.30 -17.71
N GLY A 185 19.61 6.78 -17.17
CA GLY A 185 19.56 5.91 -16.00
C GLY A 185 19.10 6.65 -14.74
N ARG A 186 18.44 5.93 -13.84
CA ARG A 186 17.94 6.47 -12.56
C ARG A 186 19.04 7.04 -11.67
N TYR A 187 20.28 6.61 -11.86
CA TYR A 187 21.45 7.16 -11.16
C TYR A 187 21.61 8.67 -11.39
N TYR A 188 21.22 9.17 -12.57
CA TYR A 188 21.31 10.58 -12.95
C TYR A 188 20.02 11.36 -12.71
N ALA A 189 18.86 10.74 -12.92
CA ALA A 189 17.56 11.45 -12.93
C ALA A 189 16.69 11.17 -11.70
N MET A 190 17.15 10.35 -10.76
CA MET A 190 16.39 9.96 -9.56
C MET A 190 17.31 9.88 -8.34
N ASP A 191 18.21 10.84 -8.16
CA ASP A 191 19.00 10.96 -6.94
C ASP A 191 18.13 11.39 -5.75
N ARG A 192 18.56 11.07 -4.53
CA ARG A 192 17.86 11.48 -3.29
C ARG A 192 18.80 12.01 -2.21
N ASP A 193 20.10 12.07 -2.53
CA ASP A 193 21.15 12.40 -1.57
C ASP A 193 21.85 13.73 -1.91
N ASN A 194 21.19 14.59 -2.74
CA ASN A 194 21.68 15.91 -3.19
C ASN A 194 22.97 15.86 -4.03
N ASN A 195 23.15 14.80 -4.80
CA ASN A 195 24.22 14.72 -5.80
C ASN A 195 23.80 15.51 -7.07
N TRP A 196 23.77 16.85 -6.95
CA TRP A 196 23.26 17.74 -7.97
C TRP A 196 23.97 17.66 -9.31
N ASP A 197 25.26 17.28 -9.31
CA ASP A 197 26.05 17.03 -10.52
C ASP A 197 25.49 15.88 -11.39
N ARG A 198 24.76 14.95 -10.80
CA ARG A 198 24.05 13.88 -11.51
C ARG A 198 22.76 14.40 -12.12
N GLU A 199 21.93 15.02 -11.28
CA GLU A 199 20.64 15.58 -11.69
C GLU A 199 20.79 16.67 -12.75
N GLU A 200 21.86 17.48 -12.68
CA GLU A 200 22.16 18.53 -13.68
C GLU A 200 22.36 17.91 -15.07
N LYS A 201 23.01 16.76 -15.19
CA LYS A 201 23.23 16.09 -16.50
C LYS A 201 21.88 15.64 -17.10
N ALA A 202 21.01 15.06 -16.30
CA ALA A 202 19.67 14.65 -16.73
C ALA A 202 18.82 15.87 -17.11
N TYR A 203 18.81 16.91 -16.27
CA TYR A 203 18.12 18.17 -16.57
C TYR A 203 18.64 18.84 -17.85
N ALA A 204 19.98 18.81 -18.09
CA ALA A 204 20.57 19.36 -19.30
C ALA A 204 20.08 18.62 -20.56
N ALA A 205 19.93 17.31 -20.51
CA ALA A 205 19.36 16.54 -21.61
C ALA A 205 17.89 16.90 -21.85
N PHE A 206 17.10 17.04 -20.78
CA PHE A 206 15.66 17.35 -20.88
C PHE A 206 15.38 18.79 -21.37
N VAL A 207 16.18 19.75 -20.93
CA VAL A 207 15.91 21.18 -21.13
C VAL A 207 16.79 21.81 -22.20
N TYR A 208 18.06 21.46 -22.26
CA TYR A 208 19.01 22.05 -23.19
C TYR A 208 19.31 21.17 -24.40
N GLY A 209 18.93 19.88 -24.36
CA GLY A 209 19.24 18.90 -25.38
C GLY A 209 20.73 18.56 -25.40
N GLU A 210 21.38 18.58 -24.23
CA GLU A 210 22.79 18.28 -24.05
C GLU A 210 22.98 16.88 -23.44
N GLY A 211 24.09 16.23 -23.78
CA GLY A 211 24.39 14.87 -23.35
C GLY A 211 24.83 14.03 -24.53
N ASP A 212 24.75 12.73 -24.39
CA ASP A 212 24.96 11.81 -25.52
C ASP A 212 23.78 11.93 -26.50
N HIS A 213 24.00 11.51 -27.76
CA HIS A 213 23.00 11.55 -28.81
C HIS A 213 22.87 10.19 -29.50
N ALA A 214 21.66 9.77 -29.77
CA ALA A 214 21.35 8.57 -30.56
C ALA A 214 20.15 8.84 -31.47
N ALA A 215 19.99 8.06 -32.54
CA ALA A 215 18.87 8.25 -33.46
C ALA A 215 17.51 7.83 -32.85
N ASN A 216 17.51 6.95 -31.84
CA ASN A 216 16.34 6.46 -31.13
C ASN A 216 16.73 5.84 -29.79
N ALA A 217 15.72 5.47 -28.98
CA ALA A 217 15.91 4.90 -27.65
C ALA A 217 16.61 3.53 -27.65
N ALA A 218 16.39 2.73 -28.70
CA ALA A 218 17.05 1.40 -28.82
C ALA A 218 18.55 1.57 -29.02
N GLU A 219 18.99 2.49 -29.89
CA GLU A 219 20.43 2.78 -30.08
C GLU A 219 21.05 3.35 -28.79
N ALA A 220 20.34 4.23 -28.06
CA ALA A 220 20.83 4.81 -26.82
C ALA A 220 21.14 3.72 -25.78
N ILE A 221 20.21 2.78 -25.56
CA ILE A 221 20.38 1.72 -24.56
C ILE A 221 21.44 0.70 -25.02
N GLU A 222 21.49 0.35 -26.31
CA GLU A 222 22.50 -0.57 -26.86
C GLU A 222 23.92 0.01 -26.76
N ALA A 223 24.09 1.29 -27.02
CA ALA A 223 25.37 1.98 -26.84
C ALA A 223 25.82 1.95 -25.35
N SER A 224 24.88 2.12 -24.42
CA SER A 224 25.17 2.02 -22.97
C SER A 224 25.65 0.61 -22.60
N TYR A 225 24.94 -0.43 -23.06
CA TYR A 225 25.34 -1.82 -22.79
C TYR A 225 26.68 -2.19 -23.43
N ALA A 226 26.96 -1.70 -24.64
CA ALA A 226 28.24 -1.88 -25.30
C ALA A 226 29.40 -1.18 -24.56
N ALA A 227 29.09 -0.17 -23.74
CA ALA A 227 30.02 0.51 -22.85
C ALA A 227 30.06 -0.08 -21.43
N ASP A 228 29.51 -1.27 -21.23
CA ASP A 228 29.44 -2.00 -19.95
C ASP A 228 28.64 -1.24 -18.84
N LYS A 229 27.65 -0.44 -19.27
CA LYS A 229 26.75 0.30 -18.37
C LYS A 229 25.34 -0.25 -18.45
N THR A 230 24.87 -0.75 -17.33
CA THR A 230 23.50 -1.28 -17.17
C THR A 230 22.47 -0.16 -17.12
N ASP A 231 21.20 -0.52 -17.04
CA ASP A 231 20.04 0.41 -17.03
C ASP A 231 20.19 1.54 -16.01
N GLU A 232 20.65 1.22 -14.79
CA GLU A 232 20.82 2.21 -13.72
C GLU A 232 21.76 3.36 -14.10
N PHE A 233 22.77 3.06 -14.94
CA PHE A 233 23.90 3.96 -15.23
C PHE A 233 23.92 4.49 -16.67
N VAL A 234 22.80 4.37 -17.41
CA VAL A 234 22.70 4.97 -18.76
C VAL A 234 22.95 6.48 -18.67
N LEU A 235 23.97 6.96 -19.37
CA LEU A 235 24.22 8.39 -19.45
C LEU A 235 23.06 9.10 -20.13
N PRO A 236 22.68 10.33 -19.68
CA PRO A 236 21.62 11.08 -20.32
C PRO A 236 21.88 11.24 -21.81
N CYS A 237 20.99 10.66 -22.61
CA CYS A 237 21.09 10.61 -24.07
C CYS A 237 19.84 11.21 -24.72
N VAL A 238 20.04 12.16 -25.62
CA VAL A 238 18.98 12.79 -26.41
C VAL A 238 18.70 11.94 -27.66
N THR A 239 17.43 11.60 -27.87
CA THR A 239 17.00 10.71 -28.96
C THR A 239 16.04 11.36 -29.95
N CYS A 240 15.63 12.61 -29.70
CA CYS A 240 14.73 13.32 -30.59
C CYS A 240 15.03 14.83 -30.57
N GLU A 241 15.39 15.39 -31.73
CA GLU A 241 15.46 16.82 -31.89
C GLU A 241 14.07 17.48 -31.71
N GLY A 242 14.02 18.59 -31.00
CA GLY A 242 12.77 19.30 -30.70
C GLY A 242 11.99 18.80 -29.49
N GLY A 243 12.43 17.70 -28.85
CA GLY A 243 11.83 17.15 -27.64
C GLY A 243 12.25 17.83 -26.33
N ARG A 244 12.87 19.02 -26.40
CA ARG A 244 13.32 19.78 -25.21
C ARG A 244 12.14 20.48 -24.53
N VAL A 245 12.15 20.49 -23.20
CA VAL A 245 11.18 21.24 -22.39
C VAL A 245 11.38 22.74 -22.57
N GLN A 246 10.30 23.45 -22.91
CA GLN A 246 10.27 24.89 -23.15
C GLN A 246 9.26 25.60 -22.23
N ASP A 247 9.36 26.93 -22.12
CA ASP A 247 8.38 27.70 -21.37
C ASP A 247 6.97 27.58 -21.97
N GLY A 248 6.00 27.34 -21.09
CA GLY A 248 4.60 27.10 -21.43
C GLY A 248 4.24 25.64 -21.72
N ASP A 249 5.21 24.71 -21.75
CA ASP A 249 4.93 23.30 -21.89
C ASP A 249 4.32 22.70 -20.60
N THR A 250 3.70 21.55 -20.72
CA THR A 250 3.24 20.75 -19.58
C THR A 250 4.21 19.59 -19.35
N VAL A 251 4.68 19.42 -18.12
CA VAL A 251 5.52 18.30 -17.71
C VAL A 251 4.74 17.45 -16.70
N ILE A 252 4.59 16.16 -16.96
CA ILE A 252 3.93 15.20 -16.07
C ILE A 252 4.99 14.22 -15.59
N PHE A 253 5.28 14.22 -14.28
CA PHE A 253 6.23 13.28 -13.69
C PHE A 253 5.48 12.02 -13.29
N MET A 254 5.78 10.91 -13.97
CA MET A 254 5.04 9.66 -13.93
C MET A 254 5.27 8.82 -12.66
N ASN A 255 6.26 9.16 -11.85
CA ASN A 255 6.56 8.47 -10.61
C ASN A 255 5.48 8.74 -9.54
N PHE A 256 5.10 7.72 -8.78
CA PHE A 256 4.16 7.85 -7.66
C PHE A 256 4.81 7.71 -6.29
N ARG A 257 6.09 7.28 -6.21
CA ARG A 257 6.86 7.22 -4.97
C ARG A 257 7.71 8.49 -4.79
N PRO A 258 7.61 9.17 -3.61
CA PRO A 258 8.16 10.51 -3.41
C PRO A 258 9.68 10.61 -3.35
N ASP A 259 10.35 9.65 -2.69
CA ASP A 259 11.72 9.78 -2.19
C ASP A 259 12.74 10.18 -3.28
N ARG A 260 12.60 9.64 -4.50
CA ARG A 260 13.48 9.90 -5.64
C ARG A 260 12.88 10.81 -6.71
N ALA A 261 11.67 11.34 -6.46
CA ALA A 261 11.04 12.30 -7.38
C ALA A 261 11.22 13.75 -6.91
N ARG A 262 11.53 13.97 -5.62
CA ARG A 262 11.61 15.31 -5.02
C ARG A 262 12.65 16.20 -5.65
N GLN A 263 13.86 15.69 -5.90
CA GLN A 263 14.97 16.54 -6.38
C GLN A 263 14.71 17.06 -7.79
N MET A 264 14.39 16.19 -8.74
CA MET A 264 14.07 16.61 -10.10
C MET A 264 12.86 17.57 -10.13
N THR A 265 11.85 17.32 -9.30
CA THR A 265 10.70 18.23 -9.16
C THR A 265 11.13 19.60 -8.63
N ARG A 266 12.01 19.67 -7.62
CA ARG A 266 12.55 20.94 -7.13
C ARG A 266 13.33 21.68 -8.18
N ILE A 267 14.11 20.99 -9.01
CA ILE A 267 14.84 21.61 -10.12
C ILE A 267 13.90 22.33 -11.07
N PHE A 268 12.72 21.74 -11.36
CA PHE A 268 11.73 22.38 -12.25
C PHE A 268 10.86 23.42 -11.56
N CYS A 269 10.53 23.24 -10.29
CA CYS A 269 9.45 23.96 -9.63
C CYS A 269 9.90 25.03 -8.63
N ASP A 270 11.06 24.86 -8.00
CA ASP A 270 11.51 25.77 -6.93
C ASP A 270 12.22 27.00 -7.55
N ASP A 271 11.70 28.20 -7.29
CA ASP A 271 12.32 29.44 -7.74
C ASP A 271 13.67 29.68 -7.03
N ASP A 272 13.78 29.27 -5.77
CA ASP A 272 14.96 29.44 -4.92
C ASP A 272 15.97 28.27 -4.98
N PHE A 273 15.82 27.36 -5.97
CA PHE A 273 16.71 26.22 -6.15
C PHE A 273 18.17 26.64 -6.29
N LYS A 274 19.09 25.99 -5.51
CA LYS A 274 20.51 26.35 -5.41
C LYS A 274 21.47 25.20 -5.70
N GLY A 275 20.98 24.03 -6.16
CA GLY A 275 21.82 22.86 -6.40
C GLY A 275 22.83 23.05 -7.55
N PHE A 276 22.40 23.75 -8.61
CA PHE A 276 23.23 24.19 -9.74
C PHE A 276 22.59 25.38 -10.45
N GLU A 277 23.35 26.04 -11.37
CA GLU A 277 22.83 27.18 -12.12
C GLU A 277 21.94 26.71 -13.29
N ARG A 278 20.67 27.08 -13.26
CA ARG A 278 19.74 26.87 -14.37
C ARG A 278 19.93 27.99 -15.40
N ARG A 279 20.54 27.69 -16.54
CA ARG A 279 20.78 28.66 -17.63
C ARG A 279 19.46 29.23 -18.15
N GLY A 280 19.31 30.53 -18.02
CA GLY A 280 18.06 31.24 -18.36
C GLY A 280 16.96 31.16 -17.30
N GLY A 281 17.30 30.75 -16.09
CA GLY A 281 16.38 30.63 -14.95
C GLY A 281 15.51 29.35 -14.97
N ARG A 282 14.50 29.32 -14.09
CA ARG A 282 13.53 28.25 -14.03
C ARG A 282 12.64 28.23 -15.28
N LYS A 283 12.42 27.06 -15.86
CA LYS A 283 11.43 26.88 -16.94
C LYS A 283 10.02 27.09 -16.40
N GLN A 284 9.27 27.98 -17.08
CA GLN A 284 7.89 28.29 -16.72
C GLN A 284 6.97 27.24 -17.35
N VAL A 285 6.88 26.05 -16.71
CA VAL A 285 6.06 24.93 -17.18
C VAL A 285 4.86 24.70 -16.27
N ASN A 286 3.81 24.08 -16.80
CA ASN A 286 2.76 23.48 -15.99
C ASN A 286 3.26 22.12 -15.51
N TYR A 287 3.72 22.04 -14.26
CA TYR A 287 4.29 20.81 -13.72
C TYR A 287 3.27 20.01 -12.94
N VAL A 288 3.11 18.76 -13.29
CA VAL A 288 2.18 17.82 -12.66
C VAL A 288 2.95 16.65 -12.05
N CYS A 289 2.78 16.45 -10.77
CA CYS A 289 3.23 15.27 -10.05
C CYS A 289 2.12 14.21 -10.05
N MET A 290 2.42 12.96 -10.39
CA MET A 290 1.43 11.89 -10.29
C MET A 290 0.98 11.64 -8.85
N ALA A 291 1.86 11.78 -7.87
CA ALA A 291 1.55 11.76 -6.44
C ALA A 291 2.16 12.98 -5.74
N GLU A 292 1.78 13.26 -4.51
CA GLU A 292 2.43 14.30 -3.71
C GLU A 292 3.82 13.83 -3.29
N TYR A 293 4.85 14.57 -3.71
CA TYR A 293 6.23 14.25 -3.33
C TYR A 293 6.71 15.02 -2.11
N ASP A 294 6.16 16.20 -1.92
CA ASP A 294 6.48 17.10 -0.81
C ASP A 294 5.39 18.19 -0.76
N ALA A 295 4.68 18.30 0.37
CA ALA A 295 3.61 19.27 0.56
C ALA A 295 4.08 20.73 0.48
N THR A 296 5.40 20.98 0.59
CA THR A 296 6.01 22.32 0.47
C THR A 296 6.47 22.64 -0.96
N MET A 297 6.27 21.74 -1.93
CA MET A 297 6.73 21.90 -3.30
C MET A 297 5.95 23.03 -4.01
N PRO A 298 6.62 24.11 -4.44
CA PRO A 298 5.94 25.21 -5.14
C PRO A 298 5.71 24.86 -6.60
N ASN A 299 4.84 25.63 -7.27
CA ASN A 299 4.67 25.65 -8.73
C ASN A 299 4.40 24.29 -9.38
N CYS A 300 3.75 23.37 -8.67
CA CYS A 300 3.29 22.11 -9.21
C CYS A 300 1.85 21.79 -8.77
N GLU A 301 1.21 20.92 -9.51
CA GLU A 301 -0.10 20.34 -9.16
C GLU A 301 0.04 18.83 -8.98
N VAL A 302 -0.82 18.24 -8.14
CA VAL A 302 -0.78 16.81 -7.83
C VAL A 302 -2.01 16.12 -8.40
N ALA A 303 -1.81 15.11 -9.28
CA ALA A 303 -2.90 14.39 -9.93
C ALA A 303 -3.62 13.44 -8.96
N TYR A 304 -2.88 12.76 -8.09
CA TYR A 304 -3.40 11.83 -7.08
C TYR A 304 -2.84 12.22 -5.71
N PRO A 305 -3.44 13.22 -5.05
CA PRO A 305 -3.01 13.64 -3.71
C PRO A 305 -3.27 12.54 -2.67
N PRO A 306 -2.60 12.59 -1.50
CA PRO A 306 -2.89 11.71 -0.38
C PRO A 306 -4.36 11.77 0.00
N VAL A 307 -4.96 10.62 0.24
CA VAL A 307 -6.34 10.55 0.73
C VAL A 307 -6.34 10.69 2.24
N GLU A 308 -6.91 11.77 2.75
CA GLU A 308 -7.14 11.93 4.18
C GLU A 308 -8.23 10.93 4.63
N LEU A 309 -7.86 10.05 5.55
CA LEU A 309 -8.78 9.05 6.09
C LEU A 309 -9.62 9.65 7.21
N LYS A 310 -10.72 10.31 6.86
CA LYS A 310 -11.71 10.81 7.82
C LYS A 310 -12.64 9.71 8.31
N ASN A 311 -13.18 9.87 9.51
CA ASN A 311 -14.11 8.92 10.12
C ASN A 311 -13.56 7.47 10.15
N VAL A 312 -12.24 7.30 10.43
CA VAL A 312 -11.76 5.98 10.82
C VAL A 312 -12.42 5.56 12.14
N LEU A 313 -12.51 4.25 12.38
CA LEU A 313 -13.26 3.74 13.54
C LEU A 313 -12.86 4.42 14.86
N GLY A 314 -11.54 4.60 15.10
CA GLY A 314 -11.03 5.26 16.31
C GLY A 314 -11.52 6.69 16.46
N GLN A 315 -11.45 7.49 15.41
CA GLN A 315 -11.97 8.86 15.37
C GLN A 315 -13.49 8.89 15.59
N TYR A 316 -14.22 8.06 14.85
CA TYR A 316 -15.67 8.04 14.89
C TYR A 316 -16.22 7.60 16.26
N LEU A 317 -15.58 6.64 16.93
CA LEU A 317 -15.89 6.25 18.31
C LEU A 317 -15.69 7.42 19.26
N SER A 318 -14.58 8.11 19.19
CA SER A 318 -14.24 9.28 20.02
C SER A 318 -15.27 10.40 19.86
N GLU A 319 -15.60 10.79 18.63
CA GLU A 319 -16.58 11.85 18.32
C GLU A 319 -18.00 11.50 18.80
N ASN A 320 -18.30 10.21 18.99
CA ASN A 320 -19.56 9.73 19.55
C ASN A 320 -19.47 9.36 21.04
N GLY A 321 -18.43 9.82 21.74
CA GLY A 321 -18.26 9.65 23.19
C GLY A 321 -18.08 8.21 23.65
N LYS A 322 -17.64 7.31 22.77
CA LYS A 322 -17.34 5.91 23.10
C LYS A 322 -15.91 5.77 23.60
N THR A 323 -15.72 4.84 24.53
CA THR A 323 -14.40 4.51 25.08
C THR A 323 -13.86 3.26 24.38
N GLN A 324 -12.58 3.25 24.08
CA GLN A 324 -11.95 2.18 23.34
C GLN A 324 -10.60 1.78 23.94
N LEU A 325 -10.28 0.51 23.87
CA LEU A 325 -8.98 -0.06 24.24
C LEU A 325 -8.26 -0.56 23.00
N ARG A 326 -6.99 -0.23 22.87
CA ARG A 326 -6.04 -0.80 21.91
C ARG A 326 -5.03 -1.61 22.68
N ILE A 327 -4.91 -2.90 22.40
CA ILE A 327 -4.03 -3.80 23.12
C ILE A 327 -3.33 -4.78 22.18
N ALA A 328 -2.02 -4.85 22.30
CA ALA A 328 -1.15 -5.80 21.61
C ALA A 328 0.20 -5.89 22.34
N GLU A 329 1.02 -6.85 21.95
CA GLU A 329 2.44 -6.81 22.31
C GLU A 329 3.25 -5.87 21.41
N THR A 330 4.50 -5.56 21.78
CA THR A 330 5.35 -4.52 21.15
C THR A 330 5.38 -4.63 19.63
N GLU A 331 5.51 -5.84 19.06
CA GLU A 331 5.62 -6.06 17.60
C GLU A 331 4.39 -5.60 16.83
N LYS A 332 3.22 -5.64 17.45
CA LYS A 332 1.94 -5.28 16.79
C LYS A 332 1.25 -4.06 17.39
N TYR A 333 1.92 -3.34 18.30
CA TYR A 333 1.35 -2.14 18.91
C TYR A 333 1.02 -1.05 17.89
N ALA A 334 1.93 -0.75 16.97
CA ALA A 334 1.70 0.24 15.91
C ALA A 334 0.52 -0.14 15.01
N HIS A 335 0.27 -1.44 14.81
CA HIS A 335 -0.80 -1.93 13.95
C HIS A 335 -2.18 -1.63 14.54
N VAL A 336 -2.39 -1.90 15.82
CA VAL A 336 -3.67 -1.59 16.50
C VAL A 336 -3.84 -0.11 16.85
N THR A 337 -2.82 0.74 16.67
CA THR A 337 -2.82 2.18 16.98
C THR A 337 -2.66 3.02 15.71
N PHE A 338 -1.43 3.31 15.30
CA PHE A 338 -1.11 4.20 14.18
C PHE A 338 -1.79 3.77 12.87
N PHE A 339 -1.60 2.53 12.44
CA PHE A 339 -2.18 2.04 11.18
C PHE A 339 -3.69 1.92 11.25
N PHE A 340 -4.24 1.40 12.34
CA PHE A 340 -5.69 1.30 12.55
C PHE A 340 -6.37 2.67 12.62
N ASN A 341 -5.66 3.69 13.07
CA ASN A 341 -6.10 5.09 13.10
C ASN A 341 -5.79 5.86 11.79
N GLY A 342 -5.49 5.14 10.70
CA GLY A 342 -5.27 5.75 9.39
C GLY A 342 -4.05 6.65 9.29
N GLY A 343 -2.98 6.36 10.07
CA GLY A 343 -1.72 7.12 10.10
C GLY A 343 -1.70 8.24 11.13
N VAL A 344 -2.66 8.29 12.05
CA VAL A 344 -2.68 9.26 13.16
C VAL A 344 -2.01 8.66 14.39
N GLU A 345 -0.88 9.26 14.81
CA GLU A 345 -0.10 8.78 15.96
C GLU A 345 -0.76 9.12 17.30
N ALA A 346 -1.34 10.31 17.42
CA ALA A 346 -1.98 10.74 18.66
C ALA A 346 -3.22 9.89 18.99
N PRO A 347 -3.39 9.45 20.25
CA PRO A 347 -4.62 8.77 20.65
C PRO A 347 -5.82 9.72 20.55
N TYR A 348 -6.95 9.19 20.11
CA TYR A 348 -8.22 9.93 20.16
C TYR A 348 -8.74 10.03 21.60
N GLU A 349 -9.60 11.01 21.87
CA GLU A 349 -10.27 11.12 23.19
C GLU A 349 -11.05 9.84 23.50
N GLY A 350 -10.85 9.27 24.69
CA GLY A 350 -11.45 7.99 25.09
C GLY A 350 -10.71 6.74 24.57
N GLU A 351 -9.57 6.90 23.90
CA GLU A 351 -8.71 5.80 23.46
C GLU A 351 -7.60 5.53 24.48
N ASP A 352 -7.69 4.40 25.16
CA ASP A 352 -6.59 3.88 25.98
C ASP A 352 -5.73 2.91 25.16
N ARG A 353 -4.43 2.99 25.35
CA ARG A 353 -3.44 2.12 24.73
C ARG A 353 -2.74 1.27 25.76
N CYS A 354 -2.62 -0.03 25.49
CA CYS A 354 -1.91 -0.98 26.34
C CYS A 354 -0.93 -1.77 25.49
N VAL A 355 0.36 -1.60 25.76
CA VAL A 355 1.42 -2.36 25.12
C VAL A 355 2.02 -3.35 26.14
N ILE A 356 2.07 -4.62 25.77
CA ILE A 356 2.76 -5.65 26.55
C ILE A 356 4.13 -5.87 25.88
N PRO A 357 5.24 -5.84 26.62
CA PRO A 357 6.55 -6.09 26.01
C PRO A 357 6.62 -7.47 25.36
N SER A 358 7.10 -7.53 24.12
CA SER A 358 7.43 -8.80 23.45
C SER A 358 8.63 -9.46 24.10
N PRO A 359 8.77 -10.80 24.03
CA PRO A 359 9.90 -11.52 24.60
C PRO A 359 11.23 -11.07 24.01
N LYS A 360 12.26 -10.97 24.84
CA LYS A 360 13.62 -10.59 24.41
C LYS A 360 14.40 -11.83 23.96
N VAL A 361 13.99 -12.43 22.86
CA VAL A 361 14.64 -13.59 22.22
C VAL A 361 15.21 -13.18 20.87
N ALA A 362 16.18 -13.96 20.34
CA ALA A 362 16.79 -13.65 19.06
C ALA A 362 15.79 -13.82 17.88
N THR A 363 14.99 -14.89 17.95
CA THR A 363 13.91 -15.22 17.01
C THR A 363 12.75 -15.85 17.79
N TYR A 364 11.52 -15.65 17.33
CA TYR A 364 10.32 -16.02 18.10
C TYR A 364 10.00 -17.54 18.08
N ASP A 365 10.66 -18.32 17.26
CA ASP A 365 10.63 -19.79 17.34
C ASP A 365 11.20 -20.34 18.65
N LEU A 366 12.04 -19.55 19.34
CA LEU A 366 12.59 -19.90 20.67
C LEU A 366 11.57 -19.72 21.81
N GLN A 367 10.53 -18.90 21.58
CA GLN A 367 9.43 -18.67 22.52
C GLN A 367 8.13 -18.44 21.73
N PRO A 368 7.50 -19.51 21.17
CA PRO A 368 6.36 -19.38 20.25
C PRO A 368 5.09 -18.81 20.88
N GLU A 369 4.89 -18.98 22.19
CA GLU A 369 3.80 -18.37 22.93
C GLU A 369 3.90 -16.82 22.97
N MET A 370 5.09 -16.27 22.71
CA MET A 370 5.39 -14.85 22.75
C MET A 370 4.82 -14.22 24.04
N SER A 371 4.08 -13.14 23.93
CA SER A 371 3.39 -12.52 25.07
C SER A 371 1.87 -12.70 25.03
N ALA A 372 1.36 -13.67 24.27
CA ALA A 372 -0.08 -13.90 24.17
C ALA A 372 -0.76 -14.18 25.53
N PRO A 373 -0.16 -14.97 26.46
CA PRO A 373 -0.76 -15.17 27.78
C PRO A 373 -0.92 -13.88 28.59
N GLU A 374 0.10 -13.02 28.59
CA GLU A 374 0.10 -11.74 29.31
C GLU A 374 -0.85 -10.74 28.66
N VAL A 375 -0.91 -10.69 27.31
CA VAL A 375 -1.86 -9.87 26.56
C VAL A 375 -3.28 -10.30 26.89
N ALA A 376 -3.59 -11.58 26.87
CA ALA A 376 -4.92 -12.11 27.21
C ALA A 376 -5.30 -11.77 28.66
N ALA A 377 -4.42 -12.02 29.62
CA ALA A 377 -4.69 -11.73 31.04
C ALA A 377 -4.96 -10.23 31.28
N GLU A 378 -4.17 -9.33 30.71
CA GLU A 378 -4.40 -7.89 30.86
C GLU A 378 -5.67 -7.46 30.09
N CYS A 379 -5.96 -8.03 28.92
CA CYS A 379 -7.18 -7.78 28.18
C CYS A 379 -8.43 -8.17 28.99
N VAL A 380 -8.45 -9.37 29.57
CA VAL A 380 -9.52 -9.84 30.45
C VAL A 380 -9.76 -8.88 31.61
N LYS A 381 -8.72 -8.52 32.34
CA LYS A 381 -8.79 -7.57 33.46
C LYS A 381 -9.39 -6.21 33.02
N ARG A 382 -9.04 -5.73 31.83
CA ARG A 382 -9.56 -4.48 31.29
C ARG A 382 -11.03 -4.61 30.86
N ILE A 383 -11.44 -5.71 30.27
CA ILE A 383 -12.84 -6.02 29.95
C ILE A 383 -13.67 -6.05 31.23
N GLU A 384 -13.22 -6.75 32.27
CA GLU A 384 -13.88 -6.88 33.56
C GLU A 384 -14.03 -5.55 34.30
N SER A 385 -13.18 -4.56 34.01
CA SER A 385 -13.33 -3.20 34.55
C SER A 385 -14.63 -2.51 34.14
N GLY A 386 -15.27 -2.96 33.05
CA GLY A 386 -16.50 -2.37 32.51
C GLY A 386 -16.31 -0.97 31.92
N LYS A 387 -15.06 -0.54 31.65
CA LYS A 387 -14.73 0.80 31.17
C LYS A 387 -15.01 1.00 29.66
N TYR A 388 -14.77 -0.04 28.85
CA TYR A 388 -14.67 0.11 27.39
C TYR A 388 -15.96 -0.31 26.68
N ASP A 389 -16.32 0.46 25.63
CA ASP A 389 -17.34 0.09 24.66
C ASP A 389 -16.78 -0.81 23.56
N VAL A 390 -15.51 -0.59 23.20
CA VAL A 390 -14.81 -1.32 22.14
C VAL A 390 -13.42 -1.74 22.59
N VAL A 391 -13.01 -2.96 22.20
CA VAL A 391 -11.66 -3.47 22.39
C VAL A 391 -11.11 -3.93 21.04
N ILE A 392 -9.95 -3.41 20.66
CA ILE A 392 -9.18 -3.86 19.48
C ILE A 392 -7.92 -4.56 20.00
N LEU A 393 -7.85 -5.86 19.75
CA LEU A 393 -6.82 -6.76 20.25
C LEU A 393 -6.11 -7.43 19.07
N ASN A 394 -4.78 -7.51 19.14
CA ASN A 394 -3.99 -8.30 18.21
C ASN A 394 -3.10 -9.31 18.98
N PHE A 395 -3.10 -10.55 18.52
CA PHE A 395 -2.15 -11.60 18.89
C PHE A 395 -1.15 -11.80 17.75
N ALA A 396 0.12 -11.53 18.01
CA ALA A 396 1.20 -11.45 17.02
C ALA A 396 1.73 -12.82 16.54
N ASN A 397 1.40 -13.88 17.26
CA ASN A 397 2.12 -15.15 17.27
C ASN A 397 2.22 -15.82 15.89
N SER A 398 1.10 -16.01 15.19
CA SER A 398 1.08 -16.79 13.94
C SER A 398 1.90 -16.12 12.84
N ASP A 399 1.94 -14.78 12.82
CA ASP A 399 2.77 -14.02 11.89
C ASP A 399 4.25 -14.04 12.29
N MET A 400 4.55 -13.59 13.49
CA MET A 400 5.94 -13.41 13.93
C MET A 400 6.72 -14.72 14.00
N VAL A 401 6.09 -15.80 14.46
CA VAL A 401 6.70 -17.14 14.48
C VAL A 401 6.70 -17.72 13.05
N GLY A 402 5.65 -17.48 12.25
CA GLY A 402 5.58 -17.88 10.85
C GLY A 402 6.76 -17.41 10.03
N HIS A 403 7.20 -16.18 10.24
CA HIS A 403 8.37 -15.61 9.57
C HIS A 403 9.70 -16.33 9.86
N THR A 404 9.77 -17.11 10.93
CA THR A 404 10.98 -17.88 11.25
C THR A 404 11.16 -19.12 10.35
N GLY A 405 10.09 -19.60 9.72
CA GLY A 405 10.09 -20.80 8.90
C GLY A 405 10.17 -22.11 9.70
N VAL A 406 10.06 -22.06 11.05
CA VAL A 406 10.12 -23.23 11.94
C VAL A 406 8.72 -23.76 12.18
N PHE A 407 8.34 -24.81 11.45
CA PHE A 407 6.98 -25.37 11.44
C PHE A 407 6.46 -25.73 12.82
N ASP A 408 7.22 -26.52 13.61
CA ASP A 408 6.79 -26.95 14.95
C ASP A 408 6.61 -25.79 15.93
N ALA A 409 7.34 -24.70 15.74
CA ALA A 409 7.18 -23.48 16.52
C ALA A 409 5.91 -22.74 16.11
N ALA A 410 5.61 -22.66 14.82
CA ALA A 410 4.38 -22.05 14.32
C ALA A 410 3.13 -22.81 14.81
N VAL A 411 3.18 -24.14 14.88
CA VAL A 411 2.10 -24.96 15.47
C VAL A 411 1.87 -24.56 16.93
N LYS A 412 2.92 -24.45 17.74
CA LYS A 412 2.81 -24.01 19.15
C LYS A 412 2.32 -22.58 19.29
N ALA A 413 2.71 -21.70 18.38
CA ALA A 413 2.24 -20.32 18.33
C ALA A 413 0.72 -20.26 18.13
N VAL A 414 0.18 -21.04 17.19
CA VAL A 414 -1.26 -21.17 16.94
C VAL A 414 -1.99 -21.75 18.16
N GLU A 415 -1.44 -22.78 18.83
CA GLU A 415 -2.01 -23.38 20.06
C GLU A 415 -2.06 -22.35 21.23
N ALA A 416 -1.05 -21.48 21.33
CA ALA A 416 -1.04 -20.41 22.32
C ALA A 416 -2.14 -19.35 22.03
N VAL A 417 -2.35 -19.00 20.77
CA VAL A 417 -3.42 -18.10 20.34
C VAL A 417 -4.79 -18.70 20.63
N ASP A 418 -5.00 -20.00 20.37
CA ASP A 418 -6.25 -20.71 20.67
C ASP A 418 -6.68 -20.52 22.13
N THR A 419 -5.74 -20.75 23.05
CA THR A 419 -5.98 -20.60 24.50
C THR A 419 -6.24 -19.13 24.88
N ALA A 420 -5.49 -18.21 24.31
CA ALA A 420 -5.63 -16.78 24.60
C ALA A 420 -6.96 -16.20 24.09
N VAL A 421 -7.40 -16.61 22.90
CA VAL A 421 -8.69 -16.21 22.32
C VAL A 421 -9.85 -16.67 23.19
N ASP A 422 -9.84 -17.91 23.68
CA ASP A 422 -10.89 -18.43 24.57
C ASP A 422 -11.05 -17.59 25.84
N GLN A 423 -9.94 -17.25 26.50
CA GLN A 423 -9.96 -16.43 27.71
C GLN A 423 -10.61 -15.07 27.48
N VAL A 424 -10.21 -14.39 26.42
CA VAL A 424 -10.71 -13.03 26.11
C VAL A 424 -12.17 -13.06 25.65
N VAL A 425 -12.53 -14.01 24.78
CA VAL A 425 -13.90 -14.17 24.28
C VAL A 425 -14.86 -14.52 25.42
N THR A 426 -14.43 -15.42 26.32
CA THR A 426 -15.22 -15.78 27.52
C THR A 426 -15.47 -14.55 28.41
N ALA A 427 -14.47 -13.69 28.62
CA ALA A 427 -14.64 -12.46 29.41
C ALA A 427 -15.63 -11.48 28.74
N VAL A 428 -15.57 -11.33 27.41
CA VAL A 428 -16.51 -10.49 26.63
C VAL A 428 -17.94 -11.01 26.77
N LEU A 429 -18.15 -12.31 26.60
CA LEU A 429 -19.48 -12.92 26.71
C LEU A 429 -20.04 -12.80 28.13
N ASN A 430 -19.21 -12.99 29.17
CA ASN A 430 -19.59 -12.79 30.57
C ASN A 430 -19.98 -11.34 30.88
N ALA A 431 -19.38 -10.37 30.19
CA ALA A 431 -19.79 -8.96 30.26
C ALA A 431 -21.06 -8.65 29.45
N GLY A 432 -21.64 -9.63 28.74
CA GLY A 432 -22.83 -9.48 27.90
C GLY A 432 -22.52 -8.77 26.56
N GLY A 433 -21.27 -8.77 26.15
CA GLY A 433 -20.79 -8.23 24.88
C GLY A 433 -20.78 -9.24 23.74
N CYS A 434 -20.15 -8.89 22.63
CA CYS A 434 -19.93 -9.77 21.47
C CYS A 434 -18.50 -9.62 20.94
N ALA A 435 -18.04 -10.60 20.18
CA ALA A 435 -16.69 -10.62 19.62
C ALA A 435 -16.69 -10.97 18.14
N PHE A 436 -15.83 -10.30 17.39
CA PHE A 436 -15.48 -10.61 16.03
C PHE A 436 -14.03 -11.11 16.01
N ILE A 437 -13.85 -12.35 15.57
CA ILE A 437 -12.53 -12.99 15.51
C ILE A 437 -12.14 -13.09 14.06
N THR A 438 -10.95 -12.60 13.71
CA THR A 438 -10.44 -12.57 12.34
C THR A 438 -8.92 -12.59 12.31
N ALA A 439 -8.33 -12.47 11.12
CA ALA A 439 -6.92 -12.18 10.91
C ALA A 439 -6.78 -11.03 9.91
N ASP A 440 -5.58 -10.51 9.76
CA ASP A 440 -5.28 -9.38 8.88
C ASP A 440 -4.61 -9.80 7.56
N HIS A 441 -4.00 -10.96 7.52
CA HIS A 441 -3.44 -11.66 6.35
C HIS A 441 -3.12 -13.12 6.70
N GLY A 442 -2.68 -13.91 5.70
CA GLY A 442 -2.17 -15.25 5.90
C GLY A 442 -0.63 -15.29 6.04
N ASN A 443 -0.13 -16.25 6.80
CA ASN A 443 1.27 -16.59 6.99
C ASN A 443 1.41 -18.07 7.45
N ALA A 444 0.95 -18.39 8.66
CA ALA A 444 1.18 -19.69 9.32
C ALA A 444 0.49 -20.88 8.63
N GLU A 445 -0.50 -20.64 7.79
CA GLU A 445 -1.17 -21.70 7.02
C GLU A 445 -0.31 -22.22 5.87
N LYS A 446 0.85 -21.56 5.59
CA LYS A 446 1.80 -22.02 4.57
C LYS A 446 3.24 -21.81 5.02
N MET A 447 3.80 -22.82 5.67
CA MET A 447 5.16 -22.80 6.23
C MET A 447 6.21 -23.49 5.36
N MET A 448 5.80 -24.18 4.28
CA MET A 448 6.70 -24.97 3.43
C MET A 448 6.43 -24.73 1.94
N ASN A 449 7.49 -24.69 1.17
CA ASN A 449 7.45 -24.75 -0.29
C ASN A 449 7.23 -26.20 -0.77
N PRO A 450 6.77 -26.44 -2.02
CA PRO A 450 6.62 -27.79 -2.57
C PRO A 450 7.89 -28.63 -2.59
N ASP A 451 9.07 -28.00 -2.57
CA ASP A 451 10.38 -28.68 -2.51
C ASP A 451 10.84 -28.99 -1.07
N GLY A 452 10.01 -28.68 -0.07
CA GLY A 452 10.31 -28.91 1.35
C GLY A 452 11.14 -27.83 2.02
N THR A 453 11.54 -26.77 1.31
CA THR A 453 12.20 -25.63 1.94
C THR A 453 11.22 -24.77 2.74
N PRO A 454 11.66 -24.06 3.79
CA PRO A 454 10.80 -23.17 4.56
C PRO A 454 10.21 -22.06 3.67
N PHE A 455 8.93 -21.75 3.90
CA PHE A 455 8.25 -20.60 3.36
C PHE A 455 8.04 -19.60 4.50
N THR A 456 8.51 -18.37 4.35
CA THR A 456 8.54 -17.38 5.43
C THR A 456 7.85 -16.06 5.05
N ALA A 457 7.19 -16.01 3.90
CA ALA A 457 6.47 -14.85 3.44
C ALA A 457 4.98 -14.94 3.80
N HIS A 458 4.27 -13.81 3.70
CA HIS A 458 2.81 -13.82 3.75
C HIS A 458 2.20 -14.55 2.55
N THR A 459 0.91 -14.83 2.63
CA THR A 459 0.16 -15.50 1.56
C THR A 459 -0.93 -14.60 0.99
N THR A 460 -1.55 -15.05 -0.09
CA THR A 460 -2.76 -14.43 -0.66
C THR A 460 -4.04 -15.12 -0.22
N ASN A 461 -3.93 -16.05 0.75
CA ASN A 461 -5.07 -16.81 1.24
C ASN A 461 -6.07 -15.93 1.99
N VAL A 462 -7.32 -16.37 2.03
CA VAL A 462 -8.38 -15.75 2.82
C VAL A 462 -8.13 -15.94 4.32
N VAL A 463 -8.79 -15.12 5.11
CA VAL A 463 -8.75 -15.21 6.59
C VAL A 463 -10.14 -15.52 7.14
N PRO A 464 -10.24 -16.14 8.34
CA PRO A 464 -11.52 -16.46 8.97
C PRO A 464 -12.18 -15.18 9.49
N PHE A 465 -13.53 -15.20 9.56
CA PHE A 465 -14.33 -14.20 10.27
C PHE A 465 -15.43 -14.92 11.04
N VAL A 466 -15.40 -14.83 12.36
CA VAL A 466 -16.36 -15.48 13.26
C VAL A 466 -17.11 -14.44 14.09
N ALA A 467 -18.45 -14.49 14.10
CA ALA A 467 -19.32 -13.55 14.82
C ALA A 467 -19.86 -14.19 16.12
N VAL A 468 -19.18 -13.96 17.24
CA VAL A 468 -19.47 -14.58 18.52
C VAL A 468 -20.39 -13.71 19.37
N GLY A 469 -21.49 -14.28 19.87
CA GLY A 469 -22.43 -13.56 20.76
C GLY A 469 -23.27 -12.49 20.07
N CYS A 470 -23.35 -12.51 18.73
CA CYS A 470 -24.07 -11.52 17.92
C CYS A 470 -25.58 -11.85 17.74
N GLY A 471 -26.10 -12.89 18.40
CA GLY A 471 -27.46 -13.39 18.20
C GLY A 471 -27.54 -14.41 17.05
N ASP A 472 -28.77 -14.66 16.58
CA ASP A 472 -29.00 -15.53 15.42
C ASP A 472 -28.84 -14.72 14.13
N VAL A 473 -27.64 -14.69 13.60
CA VAL A 473 -27.25 -13.90 12.42
C VAL A 473 -26.69 -14.79 11.34
N LYS A 474 -26.77 -14.32 10.09
CA LYS A 474 -26.15 -14.94 8.92
C LYS A 474 -25.00 -14.07 8.43
N LEU A 475 -23.96 -14.72 7.92
CA LEU A 475 -22.82 -14.05 7.30
C LEU A 475 -22.87 -14.20 5.79
N ARG A 476 -22.54 -13.11 5.06
CA ARG A 476 -22.35 -13.18 3.62
C ARG A 476 -20.95 -13.71 3.26
N GLU A 477 -20.83 -14.27 2.11
CA GLU A 477 -19.54 -14.60 1.48
C GLU A 477 -18.95 -13.39 0.75
N GLY A 478 -17.67 -13.47 0.39
CA GLY A 478 -16.99 -12.45 -0.41
C GLY A 478 -16.82 -11.11 0.29
N GLY A 479 -16.62 -11.11 1.61
CA GLY A 479 -16.23 -9.93 2.38
C GLY A 479 -14.73 -9.67 2.29
N CYS A 480 -14.31 -8.49 2.79
CA CYS A 480 -12.92 -8.11 2.93
C CYS A 480 -12.67 -7.36 4.25
N LEU A 481 -11.41 -7.08 4.56
CA LEU A 481 -11.03 -6.42 5.82
C LEU A 481 -11.70 -5.05 6.02
N ALA A 482 -12.01 -4.34 4.94
CA ALA A 482 -12.71 -3.05 4.97
C ALA A 482 -14.16 -3.14 5.48
N ASP A 483 -14.73 -4.34 5.52
CA ASP A 483 -16.11 -4.59 5.94
C ASP A 483 -16.26 -4.73 7.47
N ILE A 484 -15.14 -4.85 8.19
CA ILE A 484 -15.11 -5.15 9.63
C ILE A 484 -15.69 -3.98 10.44
N ALA A 485 -15.20 -2.75 10.28
CA ALA A 485 -15.73 -1.60 11.03
C ALA A 485 -17.23 -1.36 10.74
N PRO A 486 -17.72 -1.38 9.48
CA PRO A 486 -19.14 -1.34 9.19
C PRO A 486 -19.97 -2.45 9.84
N THR A 487 -19.39 -3.64 10.03
CA THR A 487 -20.03 -4.77 10.73
C THR A 487 -20.12 -4.54 12.24
N MET A 488 -19.08 -3.94 12.84
CA MET A 488 -19.02 -3.68 14.28
C MET A 488 -19.93 -2.57 14.75
N LEU A 489 -20.05 -1.49 13.99
CA LEU A 489 -20.72 -0.25 14.41
C LEU A 489 -22.17 -0.43 14.89
N PRO A 490 -23.04 -1.24 14.26
CA PRO A 490 -24.39 -1.49 14.76
C PRO A 490 -24.42 -2.11 16.16
N TYR A 491 -23.46 -2.98 16.49
CA TYR A 491 -23.33 -3.60 17.82
C TYR A 491 -22.83 -2.63 18.90
N ILE A 492 -22.21 -1.52 18.48
CA ILE A 492 -21.79 -0.40 19.34
C ILE A 492 -22.93 0.61 19.49
N GLY A 493 -24.01 0.45 18.73
CA GLY A 493 -25.16 1.35 18.70
C GLY A 493 -24.91 2.63 17.90
N LEU A 494 -24.06 2.56 16.88
CA LEU A 494 -23.73 3.67 15.99
C LEU A 494 -24.08 3.35 14.52
N PRO A 495 -24.55 4.34 13.75
CA PRO A 495 -24.70 4.18 12.30
C PRO A 495 -23.34 4.12 11.63
N VAL A 496 -23.30 3.55 10.42
CA VAL A 496 -22.10 3.55 9.57
C VAL A 496 -21.95 4.92 8.89
N PRO A 497 -20.84 5.66 9.07
CA PRO A 497 -20.65 6.94 8.41
C PRO A 497 -20.43 6.77 6.89
N ALA A 498 -20.78 7.79 6.11
CA ALA A 498 -20.75 7.72 4.64
C ALA A 498 -19.36 7.46 4.05
N GLU A 499 -18.32 7.84 4.75
CA GLU A 499 -16.92 7.61 4.36
C GLU A 499 -16.51 6.13 4.43
N MET A 500 -17.18 5.34 5.29
CA MET A 500 -16.97 3.89 5.33
C MET A 500 -17.80 3.24 4.22
N THR A 501 -17.13 2.88 3.13
CA THR A 501 -17.76 2.26 1.94
C THR A 501 -17.83 0.73 2.01
N GLY A 502 -17.23 0.13 3.04
CA GLY A 502 -17.38 -1.29 3.37
C GLY A 502 -18.82 -1.65 3.68
N LYS A 503 -19.16 -2.92 3.54
CA LYS A 503 -20.53 -3.42 3.75
C LYS A 503 -20.53 -4.43 4.90
N SER A 504 -21.51 -4.37 5.78
CA SER A 504 -21.63 -5.38 6.85
C SER A 504 -21.49 -6.81 6.30
N ILE A 505 -20.68 -7.61 6.98
CA ILE A 505 -20.55 -9.06 6.74
C ILE A 505 -21.77 -9.79 7.29
N ILE A 506 -22.40 -9.24 8.33
CA ILE A 506 -23.66 -9.76 8.87
C ILE A 506 -24.80 -9.30 7.98
N VAL A 507 -25.60 -10.27 7.54
CA VAL A 507 -26.87 -10.08 6.80
C VAL A 507 -28.02 -10.59 7.64
N GLU A 508 -29.19 -9.97 7.49
CA GLU A 508 -30.41 -10.35 8.21
C GLU A 508 -30.91 -11.76 7.81
#